data_beaf6573a61d6f5608b8fc2a40770ed8
#
_entry.id   beaf6573a61d6f5608b8fc2a40770ed8
#
_cell.length_a   1.000
_cell.length_b   1.000
_cell.length_c   1.000
_cell.angle_alpha   90.00
_cell.angle_beta   90.00
_cell.angle_gamma   90.00
#
_symmetry.space_group_name_H-M   'P 1'
#
loop_
_entity.id
_entity.type
_entity.pdbx_description
1 polymer ?
#
loop_
_entity_poly.entity_id
_entity_poly.type
_entity_poly.pdbx_seq_one_letter_code
_entity_poly.pdbx_strand_id
1 'polypeptide(L)'
;MCILAIGVECHPDWPLVIAHNRDEEWDRCTDPPQAHDGVIYARDAFAGGTWMGLNGANGAFAALTNVRSSAPRPADGPSRGTLVLHALERPGDQTEAVAGQYSAFSLWHGSAFPGGSQP
;
A
#
# COMPACT_ATOMS: atom_id res chain seq x y z
N MET A 1 9.75 -12.80 2.94
CA MET A 1 9.89 -11.46 3.59
C MET A 1 9.73 -10.39 2.51
N CYS A 2 8.82 -9.44 2.68
CA CYS A 2 8.68 -8.35 1.73
C CYS A 2 9.76 -7.29 1.97
N ILE A 3 10.27 -6.72 0.88
CA ILE A 3 11.26 -5.63 0.93
C ILE A 3 10.62 -4.41 0.27
N LEU A 4 10.69 -3.28 0.95
CA LEU A 4 10.24 -1.98 0.45
C LEU A 4 11.40 -0.99 0.49
N ALA A 5 11.66 -0.35 -0.63
CA ALA A 5 12.61 0.74 -0.75
C ALA A 5 11.87 2.00 -1.25
N ILE A 6 12.08 3.12 -0.58
CA ILE A 6 11.48 4.41 -0.94
C ILE A 6 12.61 5.44 -1.08
N GLY A 7 12.70 6.04 -2.25
CA GLY A 7 13.59 7.15 -2.55
C GLY A 7 12.80 8.44 -2.74
N VAL A 8 13.09 9.46 -1.94
CA VAL A 8 12.49 10.79 -2.05
C VAL A 8 13.54 11.76 -2.54
N GLU A 9 13.28 12.45 -3.65
CA GLU A 9 14.19 13.43 -4.26
C GLU A 9 15.63 12.90 -4.51
N CYS A 10 15.75 11.58 -4.70
CA CYS A 10 17.04 10.93 -4.93
C CYS A 10 17.43 10.86 -6.42
N HIS A 11 16.58 11.30 -7.32
CA HIS A 11 16.80 11.33 -8.75
C HIS A 11 16.23 12.62 -9.36
N PRO A 12 16.95 13.28 -10.30
CA PRO A 12 16.54 14.59 -10.83
C PRO A 12 15.18 14.58 -11.54
N ASP A 13 14.83 13.48 -12.20
CA ASP A 13 13.58 13.37 -12.96
C ASP A 13 12.44 12.66 -12.21
N TRP A 14 12.75 12.00 -11.08
CA TRP A 14 11.81 11.20 -10.32
C TRP A 14 11.78 11.64 -8.85
N PRO A 15 10.82 12.49 -8.46
CA PRO A 15 10.74 12.98 -7.09
C PRO A 15 10.42 11.88 -6.06
N LEU A 16 9.77 10.82 -6.51
CA LEU A 16 9.45 9.66 -5.69
C LEU A 16 9.72 8.38 -6.48
N VAL A 17 10.51 7.49 -5.89
CA VAL A 17 10.75 6.14 -6.42
C VAL A 17 10.38 5.13 -5.34
N ILE A 18 9.52 4.19 -5.68
CA ILE A 18 9.13 3.10 -4.77
C ILE A 18 9.41 1.78 -5.47
N ALA A 19 10.18 0.93 -4.81
CA ALA A 19 10.41 -0.44 -5.23
C ALA A 19 9.94 -1.39 -4.12
N HIS A 20 9.09 -2.33 -4.46
CA HIS A 20 8.51 -3.27 -3.51
C HIS A 20 8.58 -4.70 -4.05
N ASN A 21 9.22 -5.59 -3.30
CA ASN A 21 9.19 -7.02 -3.56
C ASN A 21 8.17 -7.67 -2.64
N ARG A 22 7.11 -8.24 -3.21
CA ARG A 22 6.14 -9.04 -2.49
C ARG A 22 6.59 -10.48 -2.48
N ASP A 23 6.87 -10.98 -1.28
CA ASP A 23 7.24 -12.37 -1.04
C ASP A 23 6.01 -13.12 -0.55
N GLU A 24 5.50 -14.04 -1.38
CA GLU A 24 4.24 -14.75 -1.16
C GLU A 24 4.32 -16.18 -1.71
N GLU A 25 3.39 -17.03 -1.32
CA GLU A 25 3.29 -18.41 -1.81
C GLU A 25 2.98 -18.45 -3.31
N TRP A 26 3.56 -19.43 -4.02
CA TRP A 26 3.49 -19.53 -5.47
C TRP A 26 2.07 -19.71 -6.04
N ASP A 27 1.19 -20.32 -5.27
CA ASP A 27 -0.20 -20.59 -5.63
C ASP A 27 -1.15 -19.43 -5.32
N ARG A 28 -0.65 -18.36 -4.68
CA ARG A 28 -1.43 -17.17 -4.39
C ARG A 28 -1.45 -16.24 -5.59
N CYS A 29 -2.53 -16.31 -6.35
CA CYS A 29 -2.71 -15.55 -7.58
C CYS A 29 -2.68 -14.04 -7.36
N THR A 30 -2.05 -13.35 -8.29
CA THR A 30 -1.92 -11.90 -8.32
C THR A 30 -2.31 -11.40 -9.69
N ASP A 31 -3.21 -10.44 -9.76
CA ASP A 31 -3.50 -9.73 -11.00
C ASP A 31 -2.40 -8.68 -11.26
N PRO A 32 -1.97 -8.48 -12.51
CA PRO A 32 -0.96 -7.47 -12.84
C PRO A 32 -1.44 -6.05 -12.50
N PRO A 33 -0.52 -5.06 -12.39
CA PRO A 33 -0.90 -3.68 -12.16
C PRO A 33 -1.85 -3.16 -13.23
N GLN A 34 -2.97 -2.60 -12.80
CA GLN A 34 -4.01 -2.02 -13.65
C GLN A 34 -4.58 -0.76 -13.00
N ALA A 35 -5.18 0.10 -13.82
CA ALA A 35 -5.92 1.25 -13.33
C ALA A 35 -7.36 0.84 -12.99
N HIS A 36 -7.79 1.14 -11.78
CA HIS A 36 -9.14 0.96 -11.28
C HIS A 36 -9.65 2.32 -10.80
N ASP A 37 -10.49 2.99 -11.56
CA ASP A 37 -11.02 4.33 -11.23
C ASP A 37 -9.93 5.37 -10.91
N GLY A 38 -8.83 5.34 -11.66
CA GLY A 38 -7.69 6.26 -11.47
C GLY A 38 -6.67 5.81 -10.40
N VAL A 39 -6.94 4.74 -9.69
CA VAL A 39 -5.99 4.13 -8.75
C VAL A 39 -5.26 2.98 -9.44
N ILE A 40 -3.94 3.03 -9.45
CA ILE A 40 -3.09 2.02 -10.09
C ILE A 40 -2.53 1.09 -9.02
N TYR A 41 -2.84 -0.19 -9.12
CA TYR A 41 -2.31 -1.23 -8.24
C TYR A 41 -2.39 -2.63 -8.85
N ALA A 42 -1.55 -3.53 -8.36
CA ALA A 42 -1.67 -4.96 -8.59
C ALA A 42 -2.57 -5.57 -7.52
N ARG A 43 -3.50 -6.43 -7.88
CA ARG A 43 -4.49 -6.99 -6.96
C ARG A 43 -4.06 -8.35 -6.44
N ASP A 44 -4.20 -8.55 -5.14
CA ASP A 44 -4.21 -9.87 -4.54
C ASP A 44 -5.55 -10.55 -4.88
N ALA A 45 -5.53 -11.48 -5.82
CA ALA A 45 -6.75 -12.14 -6.29
C ALA A 45 -7.42 -13.00 -5.21
N PHE A 46 -6.68 -13.42 -4.19
CA PHE A 46 -7.22 -14.20 -3.09
C PHE A 46 -7.95 -13.34 -2.05
N ALA A 47 -7.31 -12.25 -1.59
CA ALA A 47 -7.84 -11.41 -0.50
C ALA A 47 -8.51 -10.12 -1.00
N GLY A 48 -8.37 -9.79 -2.28
CA GLY A 48 -9.02 -8.62 -2.91
C GLY A 48 -8.35 -7.27 -2.65
N GLY A 49 -7.31 -7.20 -1.83
CA GLY A 49 -6.54 -6.00 -1.53
C GLY A 49 -5.29 -5.85 -2.39
N THR A 50 -4.41 -4.97 -1.98
CA THR A 50 -3.10 -4.75 -2.60
C THR A 50 -2.03 -4.49 -1.54
N TRP A 51 -0.77 -4.49 -1.94
CA TRP A 51 0.37 -4.18 -1.09
C TRP A 51 1.05 -2.86 -1.45
N MET A 52 0.73 -2.30 -2.62
CA MET A 52 1.26 -1.01 -3.08
C MET A 52 0.36 -0.44 -4.17
N GLY A 53 0.20 0.88 -4.20
CA GLY A 53 -0.53 1.55 -5.25
C GLY A 53 -0.28 3.05 -5.28
N LEU A 54 -0.80 3.66 -6.34
CA LEU A 54 -0.76 5.10 -6.60
C LEU A 54 -2.15 5.56 -7.07
N ASN A 55 -2.65 6.61 -6.49
CA ASN A 55 -3.86 7.29 -6.98
C ASN A 55 -3.46 8.47 -7.86
N GLY A 56 -3.71 8.35 -9.15
CA GLY A 56 -3.38 9.38 -10.14
C GLY A 56 -4.21 10.67 -10.00
N ALA A 57 -5.39 10.61 -9.36
CA ALA A 57 -6.27 11.76 -9.20
C ALA A 57 -5.82 12.70 -8.06
N ASN A 58 -5.31 12.15 -6.97
CA ASN A 58 -4.92 12.92 -5.78
C ASN A 58 -3.43 12.84 -5.45
N GLY A 59 -2.65 12.06 -6.23
CA GLY A 59 -1.22 11.85 -6.01
C GLY A 59 -0.89 10.98 -4.79
N ALA A 60 -1.87 10.40 -4.11
CA ALA A 60 -1.62 9.55 -2.96
C ALA A 60 -0.87 8.29 -3.37
N PHE A 61 0.12 7.91 -2.59
CA PHE A 61 0.75 6.59 -2.67
C PHE A 61 0.66 5.86 -1.34
N ALA A 62 0.62 4.56 -1.39
CA ALA A 62 0.69 3.72 -0.20
C ALA A 62 1.38 2.40 -0.51
N ALA A 63 2.15 1.90 0.45
CA ALA A 63 2.80 0.60 0.39
C ALA A 63 2.82 -0.04 1.78
N LEU A 64 2.63 -1.36 1.84
CA LEU A 64 2.50 -2.10 3.07
C LEU A 64 3.43 -3.31 3.07
N THR A 65 4.11 -3.52 4.19
CA THR A 65 4.83 -4.75 4.47
C THR A 65 4.25 -5.44 5.70
N ASN A 66 4.21 -6.77 5.66
CA ASN A 66 3.83 -7.57 6.80
C ASN A 66 4.96 -7.59 7.83
N VAL A 67 4.61 -7.43 9.09
CA VAL A 67 5.54 -7.55 10.20
C VAL A 67 5.29 -8.88 10.92
N ARG A 68 6.35 -9.64 11.18
CA ARG A 68 6.28 -10.82 12.03
C ARG A 68 6.01 -10.38 13.47
N SER A 69 5.00 -10.94 14.07
CA SER A 69 4.61 -10.66 15.45
C SER A 69 4.31 -11.97 16.18
N SER A 70 4.69 -12.04 17.45
CA SER A 70 4.27 -13.09 18.36
C SER A 70 2.85 -12.89 18.89
N ALA A 71 2.25 -11.72 18.64
CA ALA A 71 0.87 -11.45 19.04
C ALA A 71 -0.09 -12.38 18.27
N PRO A 72 -1.16 -12.87 18.92
CA PRO A 72 -2.17 -13.66 18.26
C PRO A 72 -2.76 -12.90 17.07
N ARG A 73 -2.94 -13.60 15.96
CA ARG A 73 -3.63 -13.06 14.80
C ARG A 73 -5.12 -12.92 15.15
N PRO A 74 -5.76 -11.77 14.90
CA PRO A 74 -7.21 -11.67 15.01
C PRO A 74 -7.86 -12.75 14.12
N ALA A 75 -8.70 -13.60 14.72
CA ALA A 75 -9.27 -14.77 14.01
C ALA A 75 -10.08 -14.36 12.78
N ASP A 76 -10.79 -13.23 12.86
CA ASP A 76 -11.65 -12.68 11.82
C ASP A 76 -11.20 -11.30 11.35
N GLY A 77 -9.91 -10.99 11.50
CA GLY A 77 -9.37 -9.70 11.10
C GLY A 77 -9.37 -9.49 9.58
N PRO A 78 -9.62 -8.26 9.12
CA PRO A 78 -9.63 -7.93 7.70
C PRO A 78 -8.24 -8.11 7.08
N SER A 79 -8.20 -8.28 5.75
CA SER A 79 -6.94 -8.31 5.01
C SER A 79 -6.23 -6.96 5.10
N ARG A 80 -4.93 -6.99 5.43
CA ARG A 80 -4.09 -5.78 5.49
C ARG A 80 -4.03 -5.01 4.18
N GLY A 81 -4.20 -5.69 3.05
CA GLY A 81 -4.23 -5.06 1.73
C GLY A 81 -5.36 -4.05 1.53
N THR A 82 -6.42 -4.12 2.35
CA THR A 82 -7.50 -3.11 2.32
C THR A 82 -7.07 -1.78 2.91
N LEU A 83 -6.08 -1.77 3.81
CA LEU A 83 -5.50 -0.53 4.37
C LEU A 83 -4.81 0.31 3.29
N VAL A 84 -4.13 -0.35 2.35
CA VAL A 84 -3.48 0.33 1.22
C VAL A 84 -4.52 1.04 0.37
N LEU A 85 -5.59 0.35 -0.01
CA LEU A 85 -6.68 0.95 -0.81
C LEU A 85 -7.33 2.12 -0.08
N HIS A 86 -7.60 1.98 1.21
CA HIS A 86 -8.15 3.05 2.03
C HIS A 86 -7.24 4.28 2.05
N ALA A 87 -5.92 4.09 2.25
CA ALA A 87 -4.96 5.19 2.26
C ALA A 87 -4.84 5.90 0.90
N LEU A 88 -5.05 5.18 -0.21
CA LEU A 88 -5.04 5.73 -1.56
C LEU A 88 -6.30 6.54 -1.88
N GLU A 89 -7.46 6.09 -1.41
CA GLU A 89 -8.73 6.75 -1.65
C GLU A 89 -8.95 7.95 -0.74
N ARG A 90 -8.49 7.85 0.50
CA ARG A 90 -8.71 8.83 1.57
C ARG A 90 -7.40 9.20 2.25
N PRO A 91 -6.51 9.92 1.55
CA PRO A 91 -5.26 10.36 2.15
C PRO A 91 -5.53 11.30 3.33
N GLY A 92 -4.91 11.03 4.46
CA GLY A 92 -5.08 11.80 5.69
C GLY A 92 -6.12 11.24 6.67
N ASP A 93 -6.91 10.25 6.28
CA ASP A 93 -7.74 9.51 7.25
C ASP A 93 -6.86 8.78 8.27
N GLN A 94 -7.35 8.72 9.52
CA GLN A 94 -6.63 8.08 10.62
C GLN A 94 -6.67 6.56 10.50
N THR A 95 -5.78 6.02 9.67
CA THR A 95 -5.57 4.56 9.56
C THR A 95 -5.19 3.94 10.91
N GLU A 96 -4.59 4.73 11.79
CA GLU A 96 -4.23 4.36 13.17
C GLU A 96 -5.44 3.93 14.00
N ALA A 97 -6.59 4.55 13.81
CA ALA A 97 -7.81 4.24 14.56
C ALA A 97 -8.32 2.81 14.34
N VAL A 98 -8.00 2.20 13.21
CA VAL A 98 -8.42 0.83 12.86
C VAL A 98 -7.27 -0.17 12.89
N ALA A 99 -6.04 0.28 13.10
CA ALA A 99 -4.83 -0.55 13.03
C ALA A 99 -4.89 -1.78 13.96
N GLY A 100 -5.50 -1.65 15.14
CA GLY A 100 -5.65 -2.73 16.10
C GLY A 100 -6.52 -3.92 15.63
N GLN A 101 -7.29 -3.76 14.55
CA GLN A 101 -8.11 -4.82 13.96
C GLN A 101 -7.31 -5.73 13.03
N TYR A 102 -6.08 -5.37 12.70
CA TYR A 102 -5.23 -6.05 11.73
C TYR A 102 -4.07 -6.78 12.40
N SER A 103 -3.56 -7.82 11.73
CA SER A 103 -2.27 -8.40 12.09
C SER A 103 -1.15 -7.37 11.86
N ALA A 104 -0.04 -7.47 12.58
CA ALA A 104 1.07 -6.52 12.52
C ALA A 104 1.54 -6.20 11.10
N PHE A 105 1.75 -4.93 10.82
CA PHE A 105 2.15 -4.40 9.52
C PHE A 105 2.97 -3.11 9.67
N SER A 106 3.66 -2.73 8.61
CA SER A 106 4.15 -1.37 8.38
C SER A 106 3.45 -0.79 7.17
N LEU A 107 2.83 0.37 7.30
CA LEU A 107 2.18 1.10 6.22
C LEU A 107 2.91 2.42 5.98
N TRP A 108 3.35 2.61 4.75
CA TRP A 108 3.98 3.84 4.27
C TRP A 108 3.03 4.49 3.29
N HIS A 109 2.68 5.73 3.52
CA HIS A 109 1.77 6.48 2.66
C HIS A 109 2.14 7.96 2.64
N GLY A 110 1.71 8.64 1.61
CA GLY A 110 1.97 10.06 1.43
C GLY A 110 1.45 10.57 0.10
N SER A 111 1.91 11.74 -0.32
CA SER A 111 1.60 12.32 -1.62
C SER A 111 2.84 12.37 -2.50
N ALA A 112 2.68 11.94 -3.76
CA ALA A 112 3.69 12.09 -4.79
C ALA A 112 3.80 13.56 -5.28
N PHE A 113 2.82 14.41 -4.94
CA PHE A 113 2.81 15.83 -5.28
C PHE A 113 3.09 16.66 -4.03
N PRO A 114 4.32 17.18 -3.84
CA PRO A 114 4.63 18.05 -2.72
C PRO A 114 3.77 19.31 -2.80
N GLY A 115 3.05 19.63 -1.72
CA GLY A 115 2.28 20.86 -1.59
C GLY A 115 0.82 20.82 -2.03
N GLY A 116 0.26 19.65 -2.33
CA GLY A 116 -1.19 19.49 -2.53
C GLY A 116 -1.76 20.21 -3.77
N SER A 117 -0.92 20.66 -4.67
CA SER A 117 -1.34 21.28 -5.93
C SER A 117 -1.23 20.25 -7.03
N GLN A 118 -2.37 19.85 -7.57
CA GLN A 118 -2.37 19.22 -8.89
C GLN A 118 -1.85 20.21 -9.92
N PRO A 119 -1.11 19.71 -10.93
CA PRO A 119 -0.79 20.53 -12.10
C PRO A 119 -2.05 20.89 -12.86
#